data_d7cc57e3f060e8742c96ddce94b55713
#
_entry.id   d7cc57e3f060e8742c96ddce94b55713
#
_cell.length_a   1.000
_cell.length_b   1.000
_cell.length_c   1.000
_cell.angle_alpha   90.00
_cell.angle_beta   90.00
_cell.angle_gamma   90.00
#
_symmetry.space_group_name_H-M   'P 1'
#
loop_
_entity.id
_entity.type
_entity.pdbx_description
1 polymer ?
#
loop_
_entity_poly.entity_id
_entity_poly.type
_entity_poly.pdbx_seq_one_letter_code
_entity_poly.pdbx_strand_id
1 'polypeptide(L)'
;MPSEIDKQKLLNLMEIYKKNLEKELGAKVDEAPQTQTTKEYKEFKAEFLPKHMGLYEKLCNFSEKTLKIKPDQKNASALQEAIGIIHLNITPTGATSFSILVPILGAVFGALLSFLVFQSMFFSFVFIIGALCMIRPLARAPEFMANNWRLKASNQMVLSIFYTVTYMRHTSNLENAIQFASEHLAPPLSLDLKKVLWDVETEKYSSVKESLDIYLETWKKWNIEFIEAFHLIESSLYEGDEARRLNALDKSLDVILDETYEKMLHYAHNLQNPITMLHMLGIILPILGLVILPLVVSFMDGVKWYHLAFIYNVILTVIVYYLGKNILSRRPTGYGDTDISEENPGLKKYKNILIKIGKDEIQITPAIICVFLGIILFLIGISPLVYHLLGLPDFGYGSADATSPCKLKYCFLEYRMSGTTNTEIGPYGLGASILSLFIPLSIGIPIGLYYRMRSKNIIKIREKAK
;
A
#
# COMPACT_ATOMS: atom_id res chain seq x y z
N MET A 1 12.43 18.46 -38.27
CA MET A 1 11.05 17.99 -38.05
C MET A 1 10.52 17.42 -39.35
N PRO A 2 10.21 16.12 -39.45
CA PRO A 2 9.55 15.60 -40.64
C PRO A 2 8.13 16.16 -40.69
N SER A 3 7.72 16.64 -41.86
CA SER A 3 6.42 17.27 -42.10
C SER A 3 5.29 16.26 -41.86
N GLU A 4 4.12 16.72 -41.40
CA GLU A 4 2.91 15.88 -41.19
C GLU A 4 2.53 15.06 -42.44
N ILE A 5 2.89 15.57 -43.65
CA ILE A 5 2.71 14.92 -44.93
C ILE A 5 3.55 13.63 -45.04
N ASP A 6 4.76 13.60 -44.47
CA ASP A 6 5.62 12.42 -44.48
C ASP A 6 5.09 11.31 -43.52
N LYS A 7 4.50 11.70 -42.39
CA LYS A 7 3.88 10.76 -41.47
C LYS A 7 2.65 10.06 -42.06
N GLN A 8 1.81 10.80 -42.78
CA GLN A 8 0.64 10.24 -43.44
C GLN A 8 1.02 9.31 -44.60
N LYS A 9 2.06 9.65 -45.37
CA LYS A 9 2.60 8.76 -46.41
C LYS A 9 3.18 7.49 -45.83
N LEU A 10 3.86 7.57 -44.68
CA LEU A 10 4.45 6.42 -44.00
C LEU A 10 3.35 5.49 -43.46
N LEU A 11 2.29 6.03 -42.86
CA LEU A 11 1.13 5.28 -42.38
C LEU A 11 0.38 4.55 -43.52
N ASN A 12 0.18 5.22 -44.66
CA ASN A 12 -0.44 4.62 -45.84
C ASN A 12 0.45 3.51 -46.43
N LEU A 13 1.77 3.68 -46.44
CA LEU A 13 2.71 2.64 -46.88
C LEU A 13 2.67 1.42 -45.94
N MET A 14 2.64 1.64 -44.64
CA MET A 14 2.51 0.55 -43.65
C MET A 14 1.19 -0.22 -43.81
N GLU A 15 0.06 0.45 -44.07
CA GLU A 15 -1.22 -0.19 -44.33
C GLU A 15 -1.22 -1.04 -45.63
N ILE A 16 -0.59 -0.54 -46.68
CA ILE A 16 -0.45 -1.26 -47.95
C ILE A 16 0.43 -2.54 -47.78
N TYR A 17 1.56 -2.40 -47.06
CA TYR A 17 2.43 -3.52 -46.78
C TYR A 17 1.75 -4.55 -45.88
N LYS A 18 1.01 -4.12 -44.88
CA LYS A 18 0.22 -4.97 -43.99
C LYS A 18 -0.83 -5.76 -44.77
N LYS A 19 -1.60 -5.12 -45.64
CA LYS A 19 -2.58 -5.80 -46.52
C LYS A 19 -1.96 -6.82 -47.46
N ASN A 20 -0.77 -6.52 -47.97
CA ASN A 20 -0.05 -7.46 -48.84
C ASN A 20 0.47 -8.69 -48.06
N LEU A 21 0.99 -8.46 -46.84
CA LEU A 21 1.45 -9.53 -45.93
C LEU A 21 0.29 -10.42 -45.47
N GLU A 22 -0.88 -9.86 -45.16
CA GLU A 22 -2.09 -10.63 -44.83
C GLU A 22 -2.57 -11.51 -46.01
N LYS A 23 -2.36 -11.01 -47.22
CA LYS A 23 -2.74 -11.75 -48.44
C LYS A 23 -1.77 -12.88 -48.77
N GLU A 24 -0.48 -12.73 -48.49
CA GLU A 24 0.54 -13.74 -48.74
C GLU A 24 0.59 -14.81 -47.62
N LEU A 25 0.35 -14.42 -46.38
CA LEU A 25 0.40 -15.33 -45.20
C LEU A 25 -0.93 -16.03 -44.91
N GLY A 26 -2.03 -15.59 -45.52
CA GLY A 26 -3.37 -16.21 -45.32
C GLY A 26 -3.90 -16.09 -43.88
N ALA A 27 -3.25 -15.26 -43.04
CA ALA A 27 -3.61 -15.03 -41.64
C ALA A 27 -3.72 -13.52 -41.39
N LYS A 28 -4.75 -13.10 -40.67
CA LYS A 28 -4.85 -11.72 -40.18
C LYS A 28 -3.71 -11.47 -39.20
N VAL A 29 -2.87 -10.46 -39.51
CA VAL A 29 -1.87 -9.93 -38.56
C VAL A 29 -2.62 -9.09 -37.53
N ASP A 30 -2.94 -9.69 -36.41
CA ASP A 30 -3.55 -8.95 -35.28
C ASP A 30 -2.61 -7.86 -34.77
N GLU A 31 -3.14 -6.66 -34.64
CA GLU A 31 -2.41 -5.41 -34.33
C GLU A 31 -1.94 -5.26 -32.86
N ALA A 32 -2.13 -6.25 -32.03
CA ALA A 32 -1.52 -6.23 -30.72
C ALA A 32 -0.28 -7.14 -30.74
N PRO A 33 0.90 -6.67 -30.31
CA PRO A 33 1.92 -7.58 -29.87
C PRO A 33 1.27 -8.36 -28.71
N GLN A 34 0.72 -9.54 -29.02
CA GLN A 34 0.40 -10.50 -27.98
C GLN A 34 1.74 -10.72 -27.28
N THR A 35 1.88 -10.12 -26.10
CA THR A 35 2.94 -10.49 -25.19
C THR A 35 2.79 -12.00 -25.02
N GLN A 36 3.55 -12.74 -25.80
CA GLN A 36 3.63 -14.20 -25.66
C GLN A 36 4.22 -14.40 -24.27
N THR A 37 3.33 -14.53 -23.30
CA THR A 37 3.74 -14.88 -21.94
C THR A 37 4.12 -16.35 -22.02
N THR A 38 5.42 -16.63 -22.28
CA THR A 38 5.98 -17.96 -22.23
C THR A 38 5.71 -18.57 -20.86
N LYS A 39 5.64 -19.90 -20.79
CA LYS A 39 5.45 -20.60 -19.51
C LYS A 39 6.50 -20.18 -18.49
N GLU A 40 7.73 -20.01 -18.93
CA GLU A 40 8.87 -19.55 -18.13
C GLU A 40 8.70 -18.12 -17.57
N TYR A 41 8.16 -17.19 -18.37
CA TYR A 41 7.82 -15.86 -17.85
C TYR A 41 6.71 -15.91 -16.81
N LYS A 42 5.73 -16.82 -16.94
CA LYS A 42 4.71 -17.00 -15.90
C LYS A 42 5.28 -17.60 -14.62
N GLU A 43 6.21 -18.54 -14.74
CA GLU A 43 6.92 -19.13 -13.59
C GLU A 43 7.81 -18.09 -12.91
N PHE A 44 8.60 -17.35 -13.68
CA PHE A 44 9.39 -16.21 -13.18
C PHE A 44 8.52 -15.18 -12.45
N LYS A 45 7.38 -14.81 -13.05
CA LYS A 45 6.43 -13.90 -12.44
C LYS A 45 5.81 -14.46 -11.15
N ALA A 46 5.51 -15.74 -11.10
CA ALA A 46 4.94 -16.41 -9.93
C ALA A 46 5.93 -16.51 -8.76
N GLU A 47 7.23 -16.61 -9.04
CA GLU A 47 8.29 -16.70 -8.06
C GLU A 47 8.59 -15.35 -7.41
N PHE A 48 8.67 -14.28 -8.21
CA PHE A 48 9.14 -12.96 -7.76
C PHE A 48 8.04 -11.95 -7.43
N LEU A 49 6.80 -12.12 -7.95
CA LEU A 49 5.71 -11.19 -7.66
C LEU A 49 5.00 -11.51 -6.33
N PRO A 50 4.69 -10.50 -5.52
CA PRO A 50 3.93 -10.68 -4.28
C PRO A 50 2.55 -11.31 -4.54
N LYS A 51 2.18 -12.32 -3.77
CA LYS A 51 0.90 -13.06 -3.92
C LYS A 51 -0.36 -12.18 -3.85
N HIS A 52 -0.30 -11.04 -3.17
CA HIS A 52 -1.43 -10.10 -3.07
C HIS A 52 -1.78 -9.42 -4.40
N MET A 53 -0.81 -9.30 -5.34
CA MET A 53 -1.08 -8.75 -6.68
C MET A 53 -1.92 -9.72 -7.53
N GLY A 54 -1.76 -11.02 -7.35
CA GLY A 54 -2.57 -12.02 -8.05
C GLY A 54 -4.07 -11.97 -7.72
N LEU A 55 -4.46 -11.56 -6.51
CA LEU A 55 -5.88 -11.36 -6.16
C LEU A 55 -6.47 -10.15 -6.89
N TYR A 56 -5.74 -9.05 -6.92
CA TYR A 56 -6.16 -7.84 -7.64
C TYR A 56 -6.35 -8.12 -9.14
N GLU A 57 -5.41 -8.83 -9.77
CA GLU A 57 -5.50 -9.25 -11.18
C GLU A 57 -6.77 -10.07 -11.45
N LYS A 58 -7.06 -11.06 -10.58
CA LYS A 58 -8.26 -11.90 -10.71
C LYS A 58 -9.55 -11.09 -10.62
N LEU A 59 -9.61 -10.15 -9.67
CA LEU A 59 -10.77 -9.30 -9.48
C LEU A 59 -10.97 -8.30 -10.63
N CYS A 60 -9.89 -7.72 -11.15
CA CYS A 60 -9.95 -6.84 -12.33
C CYS A 60 -10.41 -7.60 -13.57
N ASN A 61 -9.86 -8.78 -13.81
CA ASN A 61 -10.23 -9.64 -14.95
C ASN A 61 -11.69 -10.15 -14.83
N PHE A 62 -12.16 -10.43 -13.62
CA PHE A 62 -13.57 -10.75 -13.38
C PHE A 62 -14.49 -9.55 -13.65
N SER A 63 -14.09 -8.38 -13.16
CA SER A 63 -14.85 -7.12 -13.35
C SER A 63 -14.92 -6.71 -14.82
N GLU A 64 -13.86 -6.96 -15.60
CA GLU A 64 -13.84 -6.71 -17.05
C GLU A 64 -14.83 -7.59 -17.80
N LYS A 65 -14.98 -8.87 -17.39
CA LYS A 65 -15.97 -9.77 -17.99
C LYS A 65 -17.41 -9.33 -17.72
N THR A 66 -17.64 -8.70 -16.56
CA THR A 66 -18.97 -8.28 -16.11
C THR A 66 -19.36 -6.90 -16.64
N LEU A 67 -18.43 -5.94 -16.53
CA LEU A 67 -18.63 -4.52 -16.90
C LEU A 67 -17.46 -4.11 -17.81
N LYS A 68 -17.69 -3.92 -19.10
CA LYS A 68 -16.67 -3.48 -20.07
C LYS A 68 -16.61 -1.95 -20.16
N ILE A 69 -16.24 -1.28 -19.06
CA ILE A 69 -16.19 0.19 -19.01
C ILE A 69 -14.80 0.63 -19.50
N LYS A 70 -14.79 1.35 -20.62
CA LYS A 70 -13.54 1.90 -21.19
C LYS A 70 -13.16 3.18 -20.44
N PRO A 71 -11.90 3.34 -20.01
CA PRO A 71 -11.40 4.59 -19.44
C PRO A 71 -11.33 5.69 -20.52
N ASP A 72 -11.34 6.94 -20.08
CA ASP A 72 -11.02 8.08 -20.94
C ASP A 72 -9.60 7.95 -21.51
N GLN A 73 -9.39 8.41 -22.76
CA GLN A 73 -8.15 8.19 -23.50
C GLN A 73 -6.89 8.66 -22.75
N LYS A 74 -7.00 9.79 -22.01
CA LYS A 74 -5.92 10.31 -21.17
C LYS A 74 -5.62 9.42 -19.96
N ASN A 75 -6.65 8.89 -19.32
CA ASN A 75 -6.52 7.97 -18.18
C ASN A 75 -6.07 6.57 -18.63
N ALA A 76 -6.45 6.15 -19.85
CA ALA A 76 -6.05 4.87 -20.41
C ALA A 76 -4.53 4.78 -20.59
N SER A 77 -3.89 5.81 -21.12
CA SER A 77 -2.43 5.84 -21.31
C SER A 77 -1.67 5.82 -19.98
N ALA A 78 -2.13 6.59 -18.98
CA ALA A 78 -1.53 6.61 -17.64
C ALA A 78 -1.69 5.27 -16.92
N LEU A 79 -2.87 4.65 -17.03
CA LEU A 79 -3.11 3.32 -16.48
C LEU A 79 -2.27 2.24 -17.17
N GLN A 80 -2.13 2.33 -18.50
CA GLN A 80 -1.30 1.39 -19.27
C GLN A 80 0.18 1.48 -18.84
N GLU A 81 0.71 2.70 -18.67
CA GLU A 81 2.07 2.92 -18.16
C GLU A 81 2.21 2.34 -16.75
N ALA A 82 1.28 2.64 -15.84
CA ALA A 82 1.29 2.13 -14.48
C ALA A 82 1.24 0.60 -14.41
N ILE A 83 0.38 -0.03 -15.21
CA ILE A 83 0.24 -1.49 -15.32
C ILE A 83 1.54 -2.13 -15.83
N GLY A 84 2.18 -1.50 -16.82
CA GLY A 84 3.46 -1.96 -17.37
C GLY A 84 4.58 -1.99 -16.33
N ILE A 85 4.66 -0.96 -15.48
CA ILE A 85 5.68 -0.84 -14.42
C ILE A 85 5.55 -1.93 -13.36
N ILE A 86 4.31 -2.26 -12.98
CA ILE A 86 4.06 -3.27 -11.94
C ILE A 86 4.06 -4.70 -12.51
N HIS A 87 4.19 -4.84 -13.81
CA HIS A 87 4.12 -6.13 -14.51
C HIS A 87 2.79 -6.90 -14.28
N LEU A 88 1.66 -6.18 -14.14
CA LEU A 88 0.34 -6.80 -13.98
C LEU A 88 -0.24 -7.27 -15.32
N ASN A 89 -0.94 -8.41 -15.30
CA ASN A 89 -1.67 -8.93 -16.47
C ASN A 89 -3.14 -8.47 -16.43
N ILE A 90 -3.35 -7.17 -16.48
CA ILE A 90 -4.67 -6.55 -16.52
C ILE A 90 -4.74 -5.52 -17.64
N THR A 91 -5.95 -5.24 -18.09
CA THR A 91 -6.21 -4.17 -19.05
C THR A 91 -6.63 -2.88 -18.33
N PRO A 92 -6.45 -1.70 -18.90
CA PRO A 92 -7.00 -0.47 -18.35
C PRO A 92 -8.53 -0.52 -18.17
N THR A 93 -9.23 -1.26 -19.05
CA THR A 93 -10.67 -1.51 -18.95
C THR A 93 -11.02 -2.35 -17.73
N GLY A 94 -10.21 -3.36 -17.41
CA GLY A 94 -10.39 -4.19 -16.21
C GLY A 94 -10.23 -3.39 -14.92
N ALA A 95 -9.22 -2.52 -14.84
CA ALA A 95 -8.99 -1.66 -13.68
C ALA A 95 -10.12 -0.65 -13.47
N THR A 96 -10.62 -0.03 -14.53
CA THR A 96 -11.77 0.91 -14.43
C THR A 96 -13.08 0.19 -14.11
N SER A 97 -13.33 -0.96 -14.71
CA SER A 97 -14.51 -1.78 -14.38
C SER A 97 -14.51 -2.22 -12.93
N PHE A 98 -13.36 -2.61 -12.39
CA PHE A 98 -13.19 -2.94 -10.97
C PHE A 98 -13.47 -1.75 -10.04
N SER A 99 -12.97 -0.57 -10.39
CA SER A 99 -13.15 0.64 -9.58
C SER A 99 -14.62 1.09 -9.46
N ILE A 100 -15.48 0.67 -10.34
CA ILE A 100 -16.91 0.98 -10.34
C ILE A 100 -17.73 -0.19 -9.78
N LEU A 101 -17.43 -1.43 -10.18
CA LEU A 101 -18.20 -2.61 -9.76
C LEU A 101 -18.12 -2.82 -8.24
N VAL A 102 -16.93 -2.75 -7.66
CA VAL A 102 -16.73 -3.04 -6.23
C VAL A 102 -17.44 -2.03 -5.34
N PRO A 103 -17.33 -0.70 -5.55
CA PRO A 103 -18.09 0.26 -4.77
C PRO A 103 -19.61 0.13 -4.94
N ILE A 104 -20.12 -0.14 -6.14
CA ILE A 104 -21.55 -0.34 -6.36
C ILE A 104 -22.06 -1.55 -5.57
N LEU A 105 -21.36 -2.69 -5.65
CA LEU A 105 -21.71 -3.87 -4.86
C LEU A 105 -21.61 -3.58 -3.36
N GLY A 106 -20.59 -2.86 -2.93
CA GLY A 106 -20.40 -2.44 -1.55
C GLY A 106 -21.50 -1.50 -1.07
N ALA A 107 -21.96 -0.56 -1.90
CA ALA A 107 -23.07 0.33 -1.60
C ALA A 107 -24.39 -0.43 -1.39
N VAL A 108 -24.72 -1.31 -2.33
CA VAL A 108 -25.98 -2.08 -2.29
C VAL A 108 -25.97 -3.01 -1.09
N PHE A 109 -24.90 -3.82 -0.93
CA PHE A 109 -24.81 -4.78 0.16
C PHE A 109 -24.69 -4.10 1.52
N GLY A 110 -23.85 -3.05 1.62
CA GLY A 110 -23.66 -2.29 2.87
C GLY A 110 -24.90 -1.52 3.29
N ALA A 111 -25.60 -0.90 2.36
CA ALA A 111 -26.85 -0.20 2.65
C ALA A 111 -27.96 -1.17 3.10
N LEU A 112 -28.07 -2.33 2.43
CA LEU A 112 -29.07 -3.34 2.77
C LEU A 112 -28.79 -3.97 4.14
N LEU A 113 -27.54 -4.34 4.41
CA LEU A 113 -27.12 -4.89 5.71
C LEU A 113 -27.32 -3.87 6.82
N SER A 114 -26.94 -2.62 6.58
CA SER A 114 -27.09 -1.53 7.53
C SER A 114 -28.55 -1.26 7.88
N PHE A 115 -29.44 -1.27 6.87
CA PHE A 115 -30.86 -1.12 7.08
C PHE A 115 -31.46 -2.26 7.91
N LEU A 116 -31.06 -3.50 7.63
CA LEU A 116 -31.53 -4.69 8.36
C LEU A 116 -31.07 -4.72 9.83
N VAL A 117 -29.79 -4.31 10.09
CA VAL A 117 -29.19 -4.40 11.45
C VAL A 117 -29.56 -3.18 12.29
N PHE A 118 -29.43 -1.98 11.74
CA PHE A 118 -29.59 -0.74 12.51
C PHE A 118 -30.95 -0.07 12.34
N GLN A 119 -31.76 -0.52 11.37
CA GLN A 119 -33.07 0.08 11.03
C GLN A 119 -33.01 1.61 10.88
N SER A 120 -31.84 2.13 10.47
CA SER A 120 -31.52 3.55 10.38
C SER A 120 -31.14 3.94 8.95
N MET A 121 -31.86 4.86 8.36
CA MET A 121 -31.55 5.43 7.05
C MET A 121 -30.18 6.13 7.03
N PHE A 122 -29.73 6.68 8.17
CA PHE A 122 -28.47 7.40 8.25
C PHE A 122 -27.27 6.52 7.88
N PHE A 123 -27.14 5.34 8.45
CA PHE A 123 -26.03 4.44 8.14
C PHE A 123 -26.08 3.93 6.71
N SER A 124 -27.26 3.71 6.15
CA SER A 124 -27.42 3.36 4.73
C SER A 124 -26.89 4.47 3.81
N PHE A 125 -27.20 5.74 4.10
CA PHE A 125 -26.66 6.89 3.39
C PHE A 125 -25.13 6.98 3.51
N VAL A 126 -24.58 6.74 4.69
CA VAL A 126 -23.12 6.75 4.92
C VAL A 126 -22.43 5.67 4.08
N PHE A 127 -23.01 4.46 3.99
CA PHE A 127 -22.44 3.39 3.14
C PHE A 127 -22.49 3.76 1.65
N ILE A 128 -23.56 4.36 1.17
CA ILE A 128 -23.70 4.81 -0.22
C ILE A 128 -22.68 5.92 -0.53
N ILE A 129 -22.57 6.94 0.31
CA ILE A 129 -21.61 8.03 0.13
C ILE A 129 -20.19 7.51 0.23
N GLY A 130 -19.90 6.65 1.21
CA GLY A 130 -18.59 6.02 1.36
C GLY A 130 -18.18 5.20 0.14
N ALA A 131 -19.11 4.45 -0.43
CA ALA A 131 -18.89 3.69 -1.65
C ALA A 131 -18.61 4.60 -2.86
N LEU A 132 -19.37 5.69 -3.02
CA LEU A 132 -19.12 6.68 -4.07
C LEU A 132 -17.73 7.34 -3.92
N CYS A 133 -17.34 7.68 -2.69
CA CYS A 133 -16.01 8.23 -2.40
C CYS A 133 -14.87 7.23 -2.72
N MET A 134 -15.12 5.92 -2.64
CA MET A 134 -14.14 4.88 -2.94
C MET A 134 -13.86 4.69 -4.44
N ILE A 135 -14.72 5.17 -5.34
CA ILE A 135 -14.54 5.02 -6.80
C ILE A 135 -13.21 5.67 -7.25
N ARG A 136 -12.93 6.90 -6.83
CA ARG A 136 -11.69 7.61 -7.22
C ARG A 136 -10.40 6.94 -6.70
N PRO A 137 -10.28 6.58 -5.43
CA PRO A 137 -9.11 5.83 -4.94
C PRO A 137 -8.89 4.49 -5.64
N LEU A 138 -9.97 3.73 -5.89
CA LEU A 138 -9.87 2.46 -6.59
C LEU A 138 -9.47 2.63 -8.07
N ALA A 139 -9.98 3.64 -8.75
CA ALA A 139 -9.60 3.95 -10.13
C ALA A 139 -8.11 4.27 -10.25
N ARG A 140 -7.51 4.92 -9.23
CA ARG A 140 -6.09 5.25 -9.16
C ARG A 140 -5.24 4.18 -8.47
N ALA A 141 -5.82 3.04 -8.13
CA ALA A 141 -5.09 1.95 -7.46
C ALA A 141 -3.85 1.47 -8.25
N PRO A 142 -3.90 1.27 -9.59
CA PRO A 142 -2.71 0.91 -10.36
C PRO A 142 -1.61 2.00 -10.29
N GLU A 143 -1.98 3.27 -10.41
CA GLU A 143 -1.03 4.39 -10.30
C GLU A 143 -0.40 4.44 -8.90
N PHE A 144 -1.19 4.23 -7.86
CA PHE A 144 -0.70 4.16 -6.48
C PHE A 144 0.27 2.99 -6.27
N MET A 145 -0.06 1.82 -6.84
CA MET A 145 0.83 0.65 -6.81
C MET A 145 2.12 0.91 -7.59
N ALA A 146 2.04 1.54 -8.77
CA ALA A 146 3.20 1.92 -9.57
C ALA A 146 4.11 2.91 -8.84
N ASN A 147 3.53 3.93 -8.21
CA ASN A 147 4.29 4.89 -7.42
C ASN A 147 4.96 4.22 -6.21
N ASN A 148 4.28 3.29 -5.55
CA ASN A 148 4.87 2.53 -4.45
C ASN A 148 5.99 1.57 -4.93
N TRP A 149 5.84 0.99 -6.12
CA TRP A 149 6.86 0.19 -6.78
C TRP A 149 8.09 1.04 -7.11
N ARG A 150 7.88 2.19 -7.77
CA ARG A 150 8.94 3.16 -8.09
C ARG A 150 9.67 3.65 -6.83
N LEU A 151 8.92 3.95 -5.76
CA LEU A 151 9.51 4.36 -4.49
C LEU A 151 10.42 3.29 -3.90
N LYS A 152 9.97 2.04 -3.90
CA LYS A 152 10.78 0.91 -3.42
C LYS A 152 11.99 0.66 -4.30
N ALA A 153 11.84 0.73 -5.62
CA ALA A 153 12.95 0.59 -6.57
C ALA A 153 13.96 1.74 -6.41
N SER A 154 13.49 2.98 -6.28
CA SER A 154 14.35 4.15 -6.03
C SER A 154 15.20 4.01 -4.76
N ASN A 155 14.65 3.38 -3.71
CA ASN A 155 15.41 3.10 -2.48
C ASN A 155 16.57 2.11 -2.68
N GLN A 156 16.55 1.34 -3.76
CA GLN A 156 17.54 0.31 -4.08
C GLN A 156 18.54 0.77 -5.13
N MET A 157 18.33 1.94 -5.76
CA MET A 157 19.15 2.44 -6.85
C MET A 157 20.62 2.64 -6.46
N VAL A 158 20.87 3.26 -5.31
CA VAL A 158 22.22 3.46 -4.79
C VAL A 158 22.93 2.12 -4.62
N LEU A 159 22.24 1.13 -4.04
CA LEU A 159 22.78 -0.20 -3.82
C LEU A 159 23.01 -0.95 -5.14
N SER A 160 22.12 -0.74 -6.13
CA SER A 160 22.27 -1.28 -7.49
C SER A 160 23.54 -0.77 -8.17
N ILE A 161 23.75 0.54 -8.16
CA ILE A 161 24.97 1.14 -8.70
C ILE A 161 26.19 0.63 -7.96
N PHE A 162 26.14 0.55 -6.63
CA PHE A 162 27.23 0.03 -5.83
C PHE A 162 27.61 -1.41 -6.20
N TYR A 163 26.65 -2.32 -6.33
CA TYR A 163 26.92 -3.71 -6.74
C TYR A 163 27.46 -3.79 -8.17
N THR A 164 26.87 -3.03 -9.09
CA THR A 164 27.33 -2.99 -10.49
C THR A 164 28.75 -2.47 -10.58
N VAL A 165 29.07 -1.36 -9.91
CA VAL A 165 30.42 -0.78 -9.90
C VAL A 165 31.42 -1.72 -9.24
N THR A 166 31.06 -2.34 -8.11
CA THR A 166 31.95 -3.30 -7.41
C THR A 166 32.32 -4.44 -8.34
N TYR A 167 31.38 -4.99 -9.08
CA TYR A 167 31.63 -6.06 -10.05
C TYR A 167 32.47 -5.56 -11.24
N MET A 168 32.11 -4.39 -11.79
CA MET A 168 32.80 -3.76 -12.92
C MET A 168 34.26 -3.37 -12.61
N ARG A 169 34.61 -3.13 -11.35
CA ARG A 169 36.00 -2.89 -10.96
C ARG A 169 36.89 -4.10 -11.18
N HIS A 170 36.36 -5.31 -11.06
CA HIS A 170 37.13 -6.56 -11.23
C HIS A 170 36.99 -7.13 -12.64
N THR A 171 35.86 -6.90 -13.30
CA THR A 171 35.55 -7.44 -14.63
C THR A 171 34.90 -6.36 -15.49
N SER A 172 35.40 -6.13 -16.71
CA SER A 172 34.80 -5.17 -17.64
C SER A 172 33.61 -5.77 -18.39
N ASN A 173 32.71 -6.47 -17.67
CA ASN A 173 31.54 -7.12 -18.25
C ASN A 173 30.25 -6.60 -17.60
N LEU A 174 29.50 -5.79 -18.36
CA LEU A 174 28.26 -5.17 -17.89
C LEU A 174 27.14 -6.20 -17.64
N GLU A 175 27.04 -7.22 -18.48
CA GLU A 175 26.00 -8.26 -18.36
C GLU A 175 26.12 -9.00 -17.03
N ASN A 176 27.31 -9.51 -16.72
CA ASN A 176 27.58 -10.17 -15.46
C ASN A 176 27.44 -9.22 -14.25
N ALA A 177 27.76 -7.94 -14.43
CA ALA A 177 27.59 -6.94 -13.38
C ALA A 177 26.13 -6.68 -13.05
N ILE A 178 25.27 -6.59 -14.08
CA ILE A 178 23.80 -6.44 -13.91
C ILE A 178 23.21 -7.72 -13.33
N GLN A 179 23.66 -8.90 -13.77
CA GLN A 179 23.25 -10.16 -13.19
C GLN A 179 23.59 -10.22 -11.70
N PHE A 180 24.83 -9.93 -11.34
CA PHE A 180 25.28 -9.87 -9.95
C PHE A 180 24.43 -8.90 -9.12
N ALA A 181 24.19 -7.69 -9.62
CA ALA A 181 23.32 -6.72 -8.94
C ALA A 181 21.89 -7.25 -8.78
N SER A 182 21.32 -7.88 -9.82
CA SER A 182 19.96 -8.42 -9.79
C SER A 182 19.79 -9.56 -8.78
N GLU A 183 20.82 -10.35 -8.53
CA GLU A 183 20.81 -11.46 -7.57
C GLU A 183 20.95 -10.99 -6.12
N HIS A 184 21.63 -9.84 -5.89
CA HIS A 184 21.90 -9.30 -4.56
C HIS A 184 20.95 -8.20 -4.12
N LEU A 185 20.03 -7.79 -5.01
CA LEU A 185 18.98 -6.81 -4.70
C LEU A 185 17.67 -7.51 -4.34
N ALA A 186 16.91 -6.86 -3.47
CA ALA A 186 15.54 -7.29 -3.20
C ALA A 186 14.55 -6.79 -4.28
N PRO A 187 13.37 -7.41 -4.48
CA PRO A 187 12.32 -6.85 -5.32
C PRO A 187 11.89 -5.44 -4.80
N PRO A 188 11.59 -4.48 -5.66
CA PRO A 188 11.24 -4.58 -7.08
C PRO A 188 12.41 -4.42 -8.07
N LEU A 189 13.49 -3.70 -7.73
CA LEU A 189 14.56 -3.38 -8.67
C LEU A 189 15.29 -4.63 -9.18
N SER A 190 15.44 -5.64 -8.33
CA SER A 190 16.00 -6.94 -8.75
C SER A 190 15.19 -7.58 -9.88
N LEU A 191 13.85 -7.48 -9.82
CA LEU A 191 12.96 -7.98 -10.87
C LEU A 191 13.12 -7.21 -12.18
N ASP A 192 13.22 -5.89 -12.07
CA ASP A 192 13.40 -5.02 -13.24
C ASP A 192 14.74 -5.31 -13.94
N LEU A 193 15.84 -5.46 -13.20
CA LEU A 193 17.14 -5.83 -13.76
C LEU A 193 17.17 -7.25 -14.35
N LYS A 194 16.52 -8.22 -13.69
CA LYS A 194 16.35 -9.56 -14.26
C LYS A 194 15.56 -9.53 -15.56
N LYS A 195 14.56 -8.66 -15.65
CA LYS A 195 13.81 -8.48 -16.89
C LYS A 195 14.66 -7.88 -18.01
N VAL A 196 15.58 -6.94 -17.69
CA VAL A 196 16.53 -6.40 -18.68
C VAL A 196 17.35 -7.54 -19.28
N LEU A 197 17.87 -8.46 -18.47
CA LEU A 197 18.61 -9.64 -18.96
C LEU A 197 17.70 -10.60 -19.73
N TRP A 198 16.53 -10.90 -19.22
CA TRP A 198 15.55 -11.77 -19.87
C TRP A 198 15.12 -11.27 -21.25
N ASP A 199 14.93 -9.96 -21.40
CA ASP A 199 14.56 -9.34 -22.69
C ASP A 199 15.68 -9.52 -23.76
N VAL A 200 16.96 -9.72 -23.34
CA VAL A 200 18.08 -10.05 -24.23
C VAL A 200 18.15 -11.57 -24.49
N GLU A 201 17.98 -12.41 -23.47
CA GLU A 201 17.97 -13.86 -23.64
C GLU A 201 16.82 -14.33 -24.56
N THR A 202 15.72 -13.59 -24.58
CA THR A 202 14.56 -13.84 -25.47
C THR A 202 14.67 -13.16 -26.82
N GLU A 203 15.85 -12.62 -27.17
CA GLU A 203 16.14 -11.96 -28.46
C GLU A 203 15.24 -10.75 -28.76
N LYS A 204 14.62 -10.14 -27.75
CA LYS A 204 13.83 -8.94 -27.92
C LYS A 204 14.70 -7.72 -28.17
N TYR A 205 15.90 -7.68 -27.58
CA TYR A 205 16.94 -6.68 -27.80
C TYR A 205 18.25 -7.36 -28.15
N SER A 206 19.10 -6.69 -28.91
CA SER A 206 20.34 -7.22 -29.43
C SER A 206 21.48 -7.28 -28.38
N SER A 207 21.40 -6.46 -27.36
CA SER A 207 22.42 -6.35 -26.31
C SER A 207 21.83 -5.92 -24.97
N VAL A 208 22.55 -6.24 -23.89
CA VAL A 208 22.18 -5.81 -22.52
C VAL A 208 22.18 -4.30 -22.41
N LYS A 209 23.09 -3.61 -23.10
CA LYS A 209 23.14 -2.15 -23.13
C LYS A 209 21.85 -1.58 -23.70
N GLU A 210 21.39 -2.06 -24.86
CA GLU A 210 20.16 -1.59 -25.52
C GLU A 210 18.92 -1.82 -24.62
N SER A 211 18.82 -3.00 -24.03
CA SER A 211 17.74 -3.34 -23.10
C SER A 211 17.75 -2.46 -21.86
N LEU A 212 18.96 -2.18 -21.31
CA LEU A 212 19.16 -1.31 -20.16
C LEU A 212 18.79 0.14 -20.48
N ASP A 213 19.22 0.68 -21.61
CA ASP A 213 18.92 2.05 -22.05
C ASP A 213 17.40 2.28 -22.14
N ILE A 214 16.66 1.32 -22.71
CA ILE A 214 15.20 1.38 -22.81
C ILE A 214 14.55 1.31 -21.41
N TYR A 215 15.08 0.49 -20.52
CA TYR A 215 14.62 0.45 -19.13
C TYR A 215 14.90 1.78 -18.42
N LEU A 216 16.10 2.34 -18.58
CA LEU A 216 16.50 3.60 -17.97
C LEU A 216 15.63 4.79 -18.45
N GLU A 217 15.16 4.79 -19.71
CA GLU A 217 14.24 5.81 -20.21
C GLU A 217 12.94 5.89 -19.37
N THR A 218 12.48 4.78 -18.79
CA THR A 218 11.29 4.78 -17.91
C THR A 218 11.51 5.60 -16.64
N TRP A 219 12.76 5.83 -16.25
CA TRP A 219 13.16 6.60 -15.08
C TRP A 219 13.43 8.08 -15.34
N LYS A 220 13.45 8.52 -16.60
CA LYS A 220 13.79 9.88 -17.02
C LYS A 220 13.00 10.99 -16.32
N LYS A 221 11.73 10.72 -15.97
CA LYS A 221 10.86 11.68 -15.26
C LYS A 221 11.04 11.64 -13.74
N TRP A 222 11.75 10.64 -13.19
CA TRP A 222 11.74 10.34 -11.77
C TRP A 222 13.12 10.40 -11.12
N ASN A 223 14.13 9.91 -11.82
CA ASN A 223 15.49 9.87 -11.30
C ASN A 223 16.48 9.90 -12.46
N ILE A 224 16.89 11.10 -12.82
CA ILE A 224 17.84 11.33 -13.94
C ILE A 224 19.25 10.88 -13.54
N GLU A 225 19.61 11.01 -12.27
CA GLU A 225 20.91 10.70 -11.72
C GLU A 225 21.21 9.19 -11.76
N PHE A 226 20.17 8.38 -11.64
CA PHE A 226 20.30 6.94 -11.84
C PHE A 226 20.68 6.59 -13.27
N ILE A 227 20.14 7.32 -14.23
CA ILE A 227 20.49 7.20 -15.66
C ILE A 227 21.93 7.66 -15.90
N GLU A 228 22.30 8.81 -15.36
CA GLU A 228 23.65 9.35 -15.50
C GLU A 228 24.70 8.42 -14.88
N ALA A 229 24.41 7.84 -13.70
CA ALA A 229 25.29 6.88 -13.07
C ALA A 229 25.50 5.62 -13.95
N PHE A 230 24.45 5.07 -14.55
CA PHE A 230 24.59 3.96 -15.48
C PHE A 230 25.32 4.33 -16.77
N HIS A 231 25.07 5.50 -17.35
CA HIS A 231 25.82 5.96 -18.52
C HIS A 231 27.32 6.17 -18.23
N LEU A 232 27.67 6.60 -17.01
CA LEU A 232 29.08 6.63 -16.57
C LEU A 232 29.69 5.22 -16.45
N ILE A 233 28.92 4.24 -15.95
CA ILE A 233 29.33 2.83 -15.91
C ILE A 233 29.52 2.30 -17.35
N GLU A 234 28.58 2.58 -18.25
CA GLU A 234 28.68 2.18 -19.65
C GLU A 234 29.88 2.84 -20.35
N SER A 235 30.11 4.13 -20.09
CA SER A 235 31.26 4.84 -20.68
C SER A 235 32.59 4.24 -20.24
N SER A 236 32.67 3.69 -19.02
CA SER A 236 33.86 3.02 -18.50
C SER A 236 34.28 1.81 -19.33
N LEU A 237 33.36 1.18 -20.08
CA LEU A 237 33.67 0.06 -20.97
C LEU A 237 34.53 0.46 -22.20
N TYR A 238 34.45 1.72 -22.59
CA TYR A 238 35.15 2.25 -23.77
C TYR A 238 36.46 2.95 -23.43
N GLU A 239 36.77 3.09 -22.12
CA GLU A 239 38.03 3.67 -21.66
C GLU A 239 39.16 2.69 -21.81
N GLY A 240 40.17 3.06 -22.59
CA GLY A 240 41.38 2.23 -22.81
C GLY A 240 42.37 2.30 -21.65
N ASP A 241 42.29 3.29 -20.78
CA ASP A 241 43.16 3.47 -19.61
C ASP A 241 42.44 3.03 -18.33
N GLU A 242 43.08 2.13 -17.57
CA GLU A 242 42.57 1.57 -16.33
C GLU A 242 42.26 2.67 -15.29
N ALA A 243 43.11 3.68 -15.17
CA ALA A 243 42.88 4.77 -14.22
C ALA A 243 41.67 5.60 -14.58
N ARG A 244 41.43 5.87 -15.87
CA ARG A 244 40.22 6.58 -16.35
C ARG A 244 38.97 5.74 -16.18
N ARG A 245 39.06 4.43 -16.45
CA ARG A 245 37.97 3.48 -16.24
C ARG A 245 37.51 3.47 -14.78
N LEU A 246 38.46 3.33 -13.84
CA LEU A 246 38.14 3.36 -12.42
C LEU A 246 37.57 4.72 -11.98
N ASN A 247 38.10 5.82 -12.49
CA ASN A 247 37.58 7.15 -12.18
C ASN A 247 36.13 7.35 -12.69
N ALA A 248 35.77 6.83 -13.87
CA ALA A 248 34.40 6.85 -14.35
C ALA A 248 33.44 6.06 -13.46
N LEU A 249 33.87 4.89 -12.97
CA LEU A 249 33.13 4.08 -12.03
C LEU A 249 32.95 4.77 -10.67
N ASP A 250 34.00 5.41 -10.14
CA ASP A 250 33.93 6.16 -8.89
C ASP A 250 32.98 7.37 -9.03
N LYS A 251 33.08 8.10 -10.13
CA LYS A 251 32.20 9.21 -10.42
C LYS A 251 30.73 8.81 -10.51
N SER A 252 30.43 7.60 -11.00
CA SER A 252 29.05 7.09 -11.03
C SER A 252 28.47 6.91 -9.64
N LEU A 253 29.30 6.50 -8.67
CA LEU A 253 28.89 6.40 -7.25
C LEU A 253 28.69 7.77 -6.63
N ASP A 254 29.61 8.72 -6.89
CA ASP A 254 29.49 10.08 -6.36
C ASP A 254 28.21 10.75 -6.83
N VAL A 255 27.89 10.67 -8.12
CA VAL A 255 26.67 11.25 -8.71
C VAL A 255 25.42 10.73 -8.01
N ILE A 256 25.28 9.42 -7.83
CA ILE A 256 24.07 8.85 -7.21
C ILE A 256 23.98 9.14 -5.71
N LEU A 257 25.12 9.25 -5.01
CA LEU A 257 25.14 9.52 -3.57
C LEU A 257 24.83 10.99 -3.26
N ASP A 258 25.49 11.92 -3.94
CA ASP A 258 25.34 13.36 -3.70
C ASP A 258 23.91 13.78 -4.00
N GLU A 259 23.37 13.36 -5.12
CA GLU A 259 22.00 13.71 -5.51
C GLU A 259 20.95 13.06 -4.59
N THR A 260 21.20 11.83 -4.16
CA THR A 260 20.32 11.17 -3.16
C THR A 260 20.30 11.97 -1.86
N TYR A 261 21.44 12.49 -1.43
CA TYR A 261 21.55 13.31 -0.23
C TYR A 261 20.78 14.63 -0.40
N GLU A 262 20.94 15.35 -1.51
CA GLU A 262 20.23 16.59 -1.78
C GLU A 262 18.71 16.39 -1.85
N LYS A 263 18.24 15.35 -2.55
CA LYS A 263 16.81 15.00 -2.60
C LYS A 263 16.23 14.72 -1.22
N MET A 264 16.98 14.04 -0.36
CA MET A 264 16.56 13.78 1.02
C MET A 264 16.46 15.06 1.84
N LEU A 265 17.42 15.98 1.67
CA LEU A 265 17.42 17.27 2.35
C LEU A 265 16.21 18.12 1.92
N HIS A 266 15.97 18.23 0.62
CA HIS A 266 14.81 18.94 0.07
C HIS A 266 13.48 18.34 0.53
N TYR A 267 13.39 17.01 0.57
CA TYR A 267 12.20 16.34 1.10
C TYR A 267 11.97 16.67 2.57
N ALA A 268 13.02 16.65 3.39
CA ALA A 268 12.92 16.96 4.82
C ALA A 268 12.40 18.39 5.06
N HIS A 269 12.89 19.36 4.28
CA HIS A 269 12.42 20.74 4.34
C HIS A 269 10.95 20.86 3.90
N ASN A 270 10.58 20.20 2.80
CA ASN A 270 9.23 20.27 2.25
C ASN A 270 8.20 19.49 3.09
N LEU A 271 8.62 18.62 4.00
CA LEU A 271 7.74 17.79 4.82
C LEU A 271 7.15 18.59 6.00
N GLN A 272 7.77 19.67 6.43
CA GLN A 272 7.38 20.43 7.62
C GLN A 272 5.93 20.95 7.53
N ASN A 273 5.57 21.60 6.41
CA ASN A 273 4.23 22.16 6.21
C ASN A 273 3.13 21.08 6.14
N PRO A 274 3.25 20.01 5.36
CA PRO A 274 2.29 18.92 5.35
C PRO A 274 2.10 18.23 6.70
N ILE A 275 3.17 18.03 7.48
CA ILE A 275 3.08 17.46 8.83
C ILE A 275 2.30 18.38 9.77
N THR A 276 2.58 19.69 9.72
CA THR A 276 1.85 20.67 10.52
C THR A 276 0.36 20.67 10.17
N MET A 277 0.01 20.61 8.89
CA MET A 277 -1.38 20.50 8.43
C MET A 277 -2.05 19.22 8.95
N LEU A 278 -1.32 18.11 8.99
CA LEU A 278 -1.80 16.82 9.48
C LEU A 278 -2.05 16.85 11.00
N HIS A 279 -1.21 17.54 11.78
CA HIS A 279 -1.42 17.81 13.21
C HIS A 279 -2.63 18.69 13.46
N MET A 280 -2.81 19.75 12.67
CA MET A 280 -3.98 20.62 12.74
C MET A 280 -5.27 19.83 12.52
N LEU A 281 -5.31 19.01 11.45
CA LEU A 281 -6.48 18.23 11.10
C LEU A 281 -6.74 17.07 12.09
N GLY A 282 -5.68 16.38 12.54
CA GLY A 282 -5.82 15.16 13.36
C GLY A 282 -5.95 15.39 14.86
N ILE A 283 -5.48 16.54 15.36
CA ILE A 283 -5.45 16.83 16.80
C ILE A 283 -6.27 18.08 17.14
N ILE A 284 -5.97 19.22 16.51
CA ILE A 284 -6.57 20.49 16.90
C ILE A 284 -8.05 20.55 16.51
N LEU A 285 -8.38 20.16 15.27
CA LEU A 285 -9.76 20.19 14.79
C LEU A 285 -10.71 19.29 15.60
N PRO A 286 -10.35 18.04 15.99
CA PRO A 286 -11.18 17.22 16.87
C PRO A 286 -11.40 17.83 18.24
N ILE A 287 -10.35 18.42 18.85
CA ILE A 287 -10.47 19.05 20.18
C ILE A 287 -11.43 20.24 20.13
N LEU A 288 -11.26 21.13 19.14
CA LEU A 288 -12.16 22.26 18.94
C LEU A 288 -13.60 21.78 18.66
N GLY A 289 -13.73 20.74 17.82
CA GLY A 289 -15.02 20.15 17.51
C GLY A 289 -15.73 19.56 18.74
N LEU A 290 -15.01 18.86 19.62
CA LEU A 290 -15.58 18.32 20.85
C LEU A 290 -16.09 19.40 21.80
N VAL A 291 -15.52 20.60 21.77
CA VAL A 291 -15.99 21.75 22.56
C VAL A 291 -17.23 22.40 21.94
N ILE A 292 -17.21 22.60 20.63
CA ILE A 292 -18.28 23.38 19.93
C ILE A 292 -19.50 22.51 19.61
N LEU A 293 -19.30 21.24 19.25
CA LEU A 293 -20.35 20.37 18.75
C LEU A 293 -21.49 20.09 19.75
N PRO A 294 -21.28 19.87 21.06
CA PRO A 294 -22.38 19.73 22.01
C PRO A 294 -23.29 20.96 22.04
N LEU A 295 -22.69 22.14 21.88
CA LEU A 295 -23.45 23.39 21.80
C LEU A 295 -24.29 23.45 20.52
N VAL A 296 -23.73 23.09 19.37
CA VAL A 296 -24.47 23.07 18.09
C VAL A 296 -25.58 22.02 18.12
N VAL A 297 -25.31 20.83 18.66
CA VAL A 297 -26.29 19.72 18.75
C VAL A 297 -27.48 20.08 19.65
N SER A 298 -27.28 20.93 20.69
CA SER A 298 -28.39 21.38 21.54
C SER A 298 -29.43 22.24 20.80
N PHE A 299 -29.06 22.80 19.64
CA PHE A 299 -29.94 23.56 18.76
C PHE A 299 -30.47 22.77 17.55
N MET A 300 -30.01 21.53 17.35
CA MET A 300 -30.35 20.69 16.19
C MET A 300 -31.14 19.46 16.63
N ASP A 301 -32.46 19.47 16.39
CA ASP A 301 -33.28 18.28 16.57
C ASP A 301 -32.91 17.19 15.56
N GLY A 302 -32.57 16.01 16.04
CA GLY A 302 -32.29 14.83 15.21
C GLY A 302 -30.82 14.35 15.17
N VAL A 303 -29.85 15.12 15.66
CA VAL A 303 -28.47 14.67 15.79
C VAL A 303 -28.30 13.88 17.09
N LYS A 304 -27.97 12.59 16.94
CA LYS A 304 -27.75 11.69 18.09
C LYS A 304 -26.24 11.52 18.34
N TRP A 305 -25.87 11.18 19.55
CA TRP A 305 -24.48 11.01 19.99
C TRP A 305 -23.66 10.06 19.08
N TYR A 306 -24.27 9.01 18.54
CA TYR A 306 -23.58 8.05 17.69
C TYR A 306 -23.21 8.62 16.31
N HIS A 307 -23.91 9.63 15.79
CA HIS A 307 -23.52 10.33 14.58
C HIS A 307 -22.17 11.03 14.77
N LEU A 308 -22.01 11.69 15.91
CA LEU A 308 -20.76 12.38 16.27
C LEU A 308 -19.63 11.38 16.50
N ALA A 309 -19.91 10.34 17.26
CA ALA A 309 -18.94 9.28 17.51
C ALA A 309 -18.41 8.65 16.20
N PHE A 310 -19.30 8.43 15.23
CA PHE A 310 -18.92 7.88 13.92
C PHE A 310 -18.05 8.85 13.10
N ILE A 311 -18.40 10.13 13.08
CA ILE A 311 -17.62 11.14 12.34
C ILE A 311 -16.21 11.26 12.90
N TYR A 312 -16.04 11.35 14.22
CA TYR A 312 -14.72 11.54 14.84
C TYR A 312 -13.89 10.27 14.86
N ASN A 313 -14.48 9.14 15.25
CA ASN A 313 -13.69 7.91 15.42
C ASN A 313 -13.45 7.14 14.13
N VAL A 314 -14.34 7.26 13.14
CA VAL A 314 -14.20 6.51 11.88
C VAL A 314 -13.77 7.43 10.75
N ILE A 315 -14.59 8.41 10.38
CA ILE A 315 -14.35 9.23 9.18
C ILE A 315 -13.05 10.03 9.32
N LEU A 316 -12.88 10.75 10.41
CA LEU A 316 -11.69 11.58 10.63
C LEU A 316 -10.41 10.73 10.69
N THR A 317 -10.46 9.60 11.39
CA THR A 317 -9.31 8.69 11.49
C THR A 317 -8.90 8.15 10.13
N VAL A 318 -9.86 7.75 9.28
CA VAL A 318 -9.59 7.28 7.91
C VAL A 318 -8.97 8.39 7.06
N ILE A 319 -9.50 9.62 7.15
CA ILE A 319 -8.99 10.77 6.40
C ILE A 319 -7.55 11.08 6.82
N VAL A 320 -7.27 11.18 8.12
CA VAL A 320 -5.93 11.47 8.66
C VAL A 320 -4.93 10.38 8.26
N TYR A 321 -5.33 9.11 8.36
CA TYR A 321 -4.49 7.97 7.93
C TYR A 321 -4.17 8.04 6.42
N TYR A 322 -5.17 8.28 5.59
CA TYR A 322 -4.99 8.36 4.14
C TYR A 322 -4.09 9.54 3.74
N LEU A 323 -4.33 10.72 4.32
CA LEU A 323 -3.50 11.91 4.08
C LEU A 323 -2.07 11.69 4.58
N GLY A 324 -1.88 11.15 5.78
CA GLY A 324 -0.58 10.83 6.34
C GLY A 324 0.20 9.86 5.46
N LYS A 325 -0.45 8.78 5.01
CA LYS A 325 0.16 7.83 4.09
C LYS A 325 0.54 8.47 2.75
N ASN A 326 -0.31 9.33 2.19
CA ASN A 326 -0.03 10.03 0.94
C ASN A 326 1.14 11.02 1.06
N ILE A 327 1.24 11.76 2.17
CA ILE A 327 2.34 12.68 2.44
C ILE A 327 3.66 11.90 2.60
N LEU A 328 3.66 10.85 3.43
CA LEU A 328 4.85 10.06 3.70
C LEU A 328 5.28 9.20 2.51
N SER A 329 4.37 8.81 1.62
CA SER A 329 4.69 8.03 0.42
C SER A 329 5.45 8.81 -0.66
N ARG A 330 5.51 10.13 -0.55
CA ARG A 330 6.29 10.99 -1.46
C ARG A 330 7.76 11.08 -1.11
N ARG A 331 8.21 10.33 -0.11
CA ARG A 331 9.63 10.29 0.28
C ARG A 331 10.47 9.84 -0.92
N PRO A 332 11.46 10.64 -1.37
CA PRO A 332 12.45 10.16 -2.33
C PRO A 332 13.23 9.04 -1.67
N THR A 333 14.19 8.48 -2.28
CA THR A 333 15.05 7.40 -1.77
C THR A 333 15.17 7.41 -0.24
N GLY A 334 15.01 6.31 0.40
CA GLY A 334 15.22 6.15 1.85
C GLY A 334 15.72 4.76 2.16
N TYR A 335 16.41 4.59 3.27
CA TYR A 335 16.92 3.31 3.75
C TYR A 335 15.91 2.21 3.47
N GLY A 336 16.20 1.39 2.45
CA GLY A 336 15.34 0.29 2.06
C GLY A 336 15.18 -0.64 3.24
N ASP A 337 13.96 -0.95 3.61
CA ASP A 337 13.67 -2.18 4.34
C ASP A 337 13.89 -3.34 3.35
N THR A 338 15.15 -3.59 3.00
CA THR A 338 15.52 -4.86 2.39
C THR A 338 15.25 -5.92 3.44
N ASP A 339 14.26 -6.72 3.19
CA ASP A 339 13.88 -7.81 4.09
C ASP A 339 14.91 -8.96 3.89
N ILE A 340 16.11 -8.74 4.45
CA ILE A 340 17.25 -9.69 4.41
C ILE A 340 16.82 -11.11 4.79
N SER A 341 15.68 -11.24 5.47
CA SER A 341 15.12 -12.53 5.86
C SER A 341 14.47 -13.29 4.71
N GLU A 342 14.20 -12.67 3.58
CA GLU A 342 13.67 -13.36 2.38
C GLU A 342 14.80 -14.05 1.62
N GLU A 343 16.00 -13.45 1.61
CA GLU A 343 17.19 -14.02 0.95
C GLU A 343 17.83 -15.14 1.74
N ASN A 344 17.77 -15.09 3.08
CA ASN A 344 18.41 -16.10 3.93
C ASN A 344 17.38 -16.90 4.73
N PRO A 345 17.10 -18.18 4.34
CA PRO A 345 16.12 -19.03 5.05
C PRO A 345 16.40 -19.20 6.54
N GLY A 346 17.67 -19.14 6.95
CA GLY A 346 18.08 -19.24 8.36
C GLY A 346 17.62 -18.05 9.21
N LEU A 347 17.38 -16.90 8.59
CA LEU A 347 16.90 -15.69 9.26
C LEU A 347 15.38 -15.61 9.35
N LYS A 348 14.63 -16.39 8.57
CA LYS A 348 13.15 -16.41 8.60
C LYS A 348 12.59 -16.73 9.98
N LYS A 349 13.26 -17.56 10.75
CA LYS A 349 12.84 -17.92 12.12
C LYS A 349 12.76 -16.72 13.06
N TYR A 350 13.58 -15.68 12.84
CA TYR A 350 13.59 -14.47 13.67
C TYR A 350 12.48 -13.47 13.32
N LYS A 351 11.71 -13.70 12.25
CA LYS A 351 10.44 -12.99 12.00
C LYS A 351 9.40 -13.30 13.08
N ASN A 352 9.48 -14.48 13.68
CA ASN A 352 8.60 -14.97 14.72
C ASN A 352 9.22 -14.78 16.11
N ILE A 353 8.39 -14.78 17.12
CA ILE A 353 8.84 -14.79 18.52
C ILE A 353 9.24 -16.23 18.86
N LEU A 354 10.50 -16.42 19.23
CA LEU A 354 11.01 -17.72 19.64
C LEU A 354 10.83 -17.87 21.14
N ILE A 355 9.98 -18.80 21.56
CA ILE A 355 9.79 -19.17 22.97
C ILE A 355 10.43 -20.53 23.18
N LYS A 356 11.45 -20.58 24.06
CA LYS A 356 12.07 -21.83 24.47
C LYS A 356 11.24 -22.52 25.53
N ILE A 357 10.65 -23.66 25.21
CA ILE A 357 9.94 -24.52 26.17
C ILE A 357 10.72 -25.84 26.25
N GLY A 358 11.58 -25.95 27.27
CA GLY A 358 12.48 -27.10 27.42
C GLY A 358 13.57 -27.14 26.32
N LYS A 359 13.61 -28.20 25.54
CA LYS A 359 14.57 -28.40 24.44
C LYS A 359 14.09 -27.86 23.09
N ASP A 360 12.78 -27.57 22.96
CA ASP A 360 12.18 -27.17 21.68
C ASP A 360 11.97 -25.65 21.59
N GLU A 361 12.20 -25.09 20.41
CA GLU A 361 11.92 -23.69 20.09
C GLU A 361 10.60 -23.58 19.35
N ILE A 362 9.57 -23.07 20.02
CA ILE A 362 8.25 -22.83 19.41
C ILE A 362 8.26 -21.45 18.77
N GLN A 363 7.87 -21.39 17.50
CA GLN A 363 7.77 -20.16 16.73
C GLN A 363 6.32 -19.64 16.77
N ILE A 364 6.09 -18.53 17.46
CA ILE A 364 4.77 -17.90 17.52
C ILE A 364 4.81 -16.60 16.68
N THR A 365 3.89 -16.47 15.75
CA THR A 365 3.73 -15.22 14.98
C THR A 365 3.28 -14.10 15.91
N PRO A 366 3.89 -12.90 15.87
CA PRO A 366 3.48 -11.75 16.69
C PRO A 366 1.98 -11.43 16.57
N ALA A 367 1.40 -11.67 15.38
CA ALA A 367 -0.02 -11.46 15.13
C ALA A 367 -0.93 -12.27 16.04
N ILE A 368 -0.61 -13.55 16.31
CA ILE A 368 -1.44 -14.42 17.17
C ILE A 368 -1.51 -13.88 18.60
N ILE A 369 -0.37 -13.43 19.14
CA ILE A 369 -0.32 -12.87 20.51
C ILE A 369 -1.15 -11.57 20.56
N CYS A 370 -1.04 -10.72 19.55
CA CYS A 370 -1.77 -9.47 19.48
C CYS A 370 -3.28 -9.69 19.35
N VAL A 371 -3.70 -10.62 18.50
CA VAL A 371 -5.13 -10.99 18.35
C VAL A 371 -5.69 -11.53 19.64
N PHE A 372 -4.97 -12.45 20.32
CA PHE A 372 -5.39 -13.01 21.58
C PHE A 372 -5.56 -11.94 22.68
N LEU A 373 -4.59 -11.01 22.78
CA LEU A 373 -4.68 -9.88 23.70
C LEU A 373 -5.87 -8.96 23.35
N GLY A 374 -6.11 -8.71 22.07
CA GLY A 374 -7.25 -7.94 21.59
C GLY A 374 -8.58 -8.56 21.96
N ILE A 375 -8.72 -9.88 21.81
CA ILE A 375 -9.92 -10.62 22.18
C ILE A 375 -10.16 -10.52 23.70
N ILE A 376 -9.13 -10.69 24.52
CA ILE A 376 -9.27 -10.56 25.98
C ILE A 376 -9.76 -9.15 26.37
N LEU A 377 -9.11 -8.11 25.84
CA LEU A 377 -9.51 -6.73 26.13
C LEU A 377 -10.93 -6.43 25.63
N PHE A 378 -11.31 -6.97 24.49
CA PHE A 378 -12.66 -6.83 23.94
C PHE A 378 -13.71 -7.52 24.82
N LEU A 379 -13.45 -8.74 25.30
CA LEU A 379 -14.35 -9.46 26.21
C LEU A 379 -14.52 -8.72 27.54
N ILE A 380 -13.42 -8.15 28.08
CA ILE A 380 -13.50 -7.30 29.28
C ILE A 380 -14.34 -6.05 28.97
N GLY A 381 -14.13 -5.40 27.82
CA GLY A 381 -14.88 -4.21 27.43
C GLY A 381 -16.37 -4.43 27.24
N ILE A 382 -16.76 -5.58 26.67
CA ILE A 382 -18.17 -5.90 26.41
C ILE A 382 -18.86 -6.52 27.63
N SER A 383 -18.11 -6.87 28.68
CA SER A 383 -18.64 -7.54 29.89
C SER A 383 -19.85 -6.85 30.55
N PRO A 384 -19.93 -5.48 30.62
CA PRO A 384 -21.11 -4.83 31.21
C PRO A 384 -22.38 -5.06 30.40
N LEU A 385 -22.26 -5.07 29.06
CA LEU A 385 -23.40 -5.34 28.16
C LEU A 385 -23.86 -6.78 28.29
N VAL A 386 -22.95 -7.74 28.34
CA VAL A 386 -23.26 -9.17 28.52
C VAL A 386 -23.90 -9.42 29.88
N TYR A 387 -23.39 -8.77 30.93
CA TYR A 387 -23.91 -8.87 32.27
C TYR A 387 -25.37 -8.41 32.36
N HIS A 388 -25.69 -7.29 31.71
CA HIS A 388 -27.06 -6.77 31.61
C HIS A 388 -27.98 -7.70 30.77
N LEU A 389 -27.48 -8.23 29.66
CA LEU A 389 -28.25 -9.10 28.78
C LEU A 389 -28.60 -10.46 29.42
N LEU A 390 -27.78 -10.92 30.36
CA LEU A 390 -28.03 -12.10 31.18
C LEU A 390 -29.04 -11.85 32.30
N GLY A 391 -29.54 -10.62 32.48
CA GLY A 391 -30.51 -10.27 33.50
C GLY A 391 -29.96 -10.39 34.94
N LEU A 392 -28.65 -10.31 35.14
CA LEU A 392 -28.03 -10.40 36.43
C LEU A 392 -28.27 -9.11 37.24
N PRO A 393 -28.47 -9.24 38.59
CA PRO A 393 -28.74 -8.07 39.42
C PRO A 393 -27.56 -7.12 39.45
N ASP A 394 -27.85 -5.82 39.28
CA ASP A 394 -26.79 -4.80 39.35
C ASP A 394 -26.17 -4.78 40.77
N PHE A 395 -24.85 -4.67 40.79
CA PHE A 395 -24.11 -4.57 42.06
C PHE A 395 -23.42 -3.21 42.14
N GLY A 396 -23.22 -2.76 43.36
CA GLY A 396 -22.61 -1.47 43.59
C GLY A 396 -21.74 -1.45 44.83
N TYR A 397 -21.15 -0.30 45.12
CA TYR A 397 -20.42 -0.08 46.36
C TYR A 397 -20.67 1.34 46.89
N GLY A 398 -20.41 1.52 48.18
CA GLY A 398 -20.58 2.79 48.88
C GLY A 398 -21.74 2.81 49.86
N SER A 399 -22.12 4.01 50.32
CA SER A 399 -23.23 4.20 51.27
C SER A 399 -24.56 3.88 50.60
N ALA A 400 -25.54 3.44 51.41
CA ALA A 400 -26.89 3.17 50.94
C ALA A 400 -27.52 4.45 50.35
N ASP A 401 -28.04 4.36 49.15
CA ASP A 401 -28.76 5.42 48.46
C ASP A 401 -30.04 4.85 47.88
N ALA A 402 -31.16 5.26 48.45
CA ALA A 402 -32.49 4.78 48.03
C ALA A 402 -32.93 5.27 46.65
N THR A 403 -32.25 6.25 46.08
CA THR A 403 -32.57 6.83 44.77
C THR A 403 -31.89 6.13 43.62
N SER A 404 -30.87 5.32 43.87
CA SER A 404 -30.14 4.61 42.84
C SER A 404 -30.75 3.22 42.53
N PRO A 405 -30.64 2.73 41.26
CA PRO A 405 -31.20 1.44 40.86
C PRO A 405 -30.68 0.24 41.69
N CYS A 406 -29.40 0.29 42.11
CA CYS A 406 -28.78 -0.76 42.93
C CYS A 406 -28.82 -0.48 44.44
N LYS A 407 -29.52 0.55 44.89
CA LYS A 407 -29.63 1.00 46.30
C LYS A 407 -28.31 1.38 46.97
N LEU A 408 -27.26 1.62 46.19
CA LEU A 408 -25.93 2.03 46.63
C LEU A 408 -25.48 3.25 45.86
N LYS A 409 -24.58 4.04 46.44
CA LYS A 409 -24.13 5.32 45.83
C LYS A 409 -23.49 5.17 44.45
N TYR A 410 -22.78 4.07 44.21
CA TYR A 410 -22.15 3.76 42.94
C TYR A 410 -22.58 2.41 42.43
N CYS A 411 -23.33 2.38 41.34
CA CYS A 411 -23.78 1.13 40.69
C CYS A 411 -22.81 0.75 39.58
N PHE A 412 -22.73 -0.56 39.26
CA PHE A 412 -21.88 -1.03 38.17
C PHE A 412 -22.49 -0.72 36.82
N LEU A 413 -23.76 -1.04 36.61
CA LEU A 413 -24.42 -0.82 35.33
C LEU A 413 -25.19 0.50 35.29
N GLU A 414 -25.96 0.82 36.33
CA GLU A 414 -26.77 2.03 36.49
C GLU A 414 -27.64 2.32 35.25
N TYR A 415 -28.51 1.40 34.88
CA TYR A 415 -29.55 1.63 33.86
C TYR A 415 -30.67 2.47 34.45
N ARG A 416 -31.14 3.46 33.71
CA ARG A 416 -32.25 4.35 34.11
C ARG A 416 -33.38 4.28 33.10
N MET A 417 -34.63 4.28 33.58
CA MET A 417 -35.80 4.39 32.73
C MET A 417 -35.94 5.80 32.17
N SER A 418 -36.12 5.91 30.86
CA SER A 418 -36.44 7.20 30.22
C SER A 418 -37.86 7.57 30.55
N GLY A 419 -38.06 8.75 31.12
CA GLY A 419 -39.41 9.26 31.46
C GLY A 419 -40.35 9.49 30.27
N THR A 420 -39.82 9.57 29.04
CA THR A 420 -40.60 9.88 27.82
C THR A 420 -40.90 8.67 26.96
N THR A 421 -40.05 7.62 26.97
CA THR A 421 -40.17 6.49 26.03
C THR A 421 -40.27 5.12 26.70
N ASN A 422 -40.27 5.04 28.02
CA ASN A 422 -40.27 3.80 28.78
C ASN A 422 -39.13 2.82 28.36
N THR A 423 -38.06 3.33 27.76
CA THR A 423 -36.88 2.54 27.35
C THR A 423 -35.79 2.66 28.40
N GLU A 424 -35.13 1.54 28.69
CA GLU A 424 -33.96 1.53 29.56
C GLU A 424 -32.77 2.16 28.82
N ILE A 425 -32.16 3.18 29.42
CA ILE A 425 -31.00 3.87 28.91
C ILE A 425 -29.81 3.62 29.84
N GLY A 426 -28.68 3.18 29.31
CA GLY A 426 -27.46 2.87 30.07
C GLY A 426 -26.45 2.10 29.25
N PRO A 427 -25.35 1.66 29.85
CA PRO A 427 -24.98 1.86 31.26
C PRO A 427 -24.40 3.26 31.55
N TYR A 428 -24.64 3.80 32.75
CA TYR A 428 -24.09 5.09 33.24
C TYR A 428 -23.03 4.92 34.34
N GLY A 429 -22.97 3.76 35.00
CA GLY A 429 -22.08 3.46 36.10
C GLY A 429 -20.64 3.14 35.67
N LEU A 430 -19.90 2.43 36.54
CA LEU A 430 -18.54 1.97 36.24
C LEU A 430 -18.44 1.11 34.97
N GLY A 431 -19.51 0.39 34.63
CA GLY A 431 -19.61 -0.38 33.39
C GLY A 431 -19.50 0.48 32.12
N ALA A 432 -20.02 1.71 32.16
CA ALA A 432 -19.86 2.65 31.04
C ALA A 432 -18.39 3.02 30.81
N SER A 433 -17.64 3.24 31.89
CA SER A 433 -16.20 3.56 31.85
C SER A 433 -15.39 2.36 31.33
N ILE A 434 -15.74 1.14 31.75
CA ILE A 434 -15.10 -0.07 31.24
C ILE A 434 -15.35 -0.23 29.75
N LEU A 435 -16.60 -0.10 29.30
CA LEU A 435 -16.98 -0.22 27.90
C LEU A 435 -16.29 0.83 27.04
N SER A 436 -16.30 2.11 27.46
CA SER A 436 -15.71 3.22 26.71
C SER A 436 -14.18 3.15 26.63
N LEU A 437 -13.50 2.60 27.64
CA LEU A 437 -12.06 2.49 27.70
C LEU A 437 -11.54 1.24 27.00
N PHE A 438 -12.09 0.05 27.34
CA PHE A 438 -11.52 -1.22 26.87
C PHE A 438 -11.85 -1.55 25.42
N ILE A 439 -12.96 -1.10 24.86
CA ILE A 439 -13.27 -1.33 23.44
C ILE A 439 -12.26 -0.62 22.53
N PRO A 440 -11.95 0.68 22.66
CA PRO A 440 -10.90 1.31 21.84
C PRO A 440 -9.51 0.72 22.11
N LEU A 441 -9.18 0.40 23.36
CA LEU A 441 -7.90 -0.22 23.73
C LEU A 441 -7.75 -1.63 23.14
N SER A 442 -8.82 -2.39 22.99
CA SER A 442 -8.80 -3.71 22.36
C SER A 442 -8.35 -3.71 20.91
N ILE A 443 -8.49 -2.57 20.23
CA ILE A 443 -8.01 -2.36 18.86
C ILE A 443 -6.63 -1.68 18.87
N GLY A 444 -6.46 -0.61 19.64
CA GLY A 444 -5.26 0.21 19.62
C GLY A 444 -4.02 -0.49 20.19
N ILE A 445 -4.14 -1.16 21.34
CA ILE A 445 -3.00 -1.85 21.98
C ILE A 445 -2.46 -2.99 21.11
N PRO A 446 -3.27 -3.93 20.58
CA PRO A 446 -2.77 -5.01 19.74
C PRO A 446 -2.06 -4.50 18.48
N ILE A 447 -2.62 -3.50 17.82
CA ILE A 447 -2.00 -2.91 16.63
C ILE A 447 -0.65 -2.27 16.99
N GLY A 448 -0.58 -1.45 18.03
CA GLY A 448 0.66 -0.82 18.49
C GLY A 448 1.74 -1.84 18.89
N LEU A 449 1.36 -2.88 19.61
CA LEU A 449 2.26 -3.97 20.01
C LEU A 449 2.75 -4.78 18.79
N TYR A 450 1.89 -5.06 17.83
CA TYR A 450 2.27 -5.74 16.59
C TYR A 450 3.37 -4.98 15.84
N TYR A 451 3.20 -3.68 15.61
CA TYR A 451 4.21 -2.86 14.96
C TYR A 451 5.51 -2.76 15.76
N ARG A 452 5.42 -2.64 17.08
CA ARG A 452 6.58 -2.62 17.98
C ARG A 452 7.36 -3.93 17.93
N MET A 453 6.66 -5.07 17.97
CA MET A 453 7.28 -6.40 17.89
C MET A 453 7.92 -6.61 16.53
N ARG A 454 7.24 -6.24 15.46
CA ARG A 454 7.75 -6.34 14.09
C ARG A 454 9.02 -5.52 13.90
N SER A 455 9.06 -4.27 14.39
CA SER A 455 10.26 -3.43 14.30
C SER A 455 11.45 -4.01 15.08
N LYS A 456 11.20 -4.53 16.29
CA LYS A 456 12.26 -5.21 17.07
C LYS A 456 12.79 -6.47 16.38
N ASN A 457 11.93 -7.25 15.74
CA ASN A 457 12.35 -8.45 15.01
C ASN A 457 13.19 -8.08 13.78
N ILE A 458 12.88 -7.01 13.08
CA ILE A 458 13.69 -6.49 11.97
C ILE A 458 15.09 -6.09 12.47
N ILE A 459 15.20 -5.40 13.61
CA ILE A 459 16.49 -5.04 14.22
C ILE A 459 17.31 -6.28 14.55
N LYS A 460 16.69 -7.29 15.18
CA LYS A 460 17.36 -8.58 15.49
C LYS A 460 17.84 -9.32 14.24
N ILE A 461 17.06 -9.28 13.16
CA ILE A 461 17.44 -9.89 11.89
C ILE A 461 18.70 -9.19 11.35
N ARG A 462 18.74 -7.86 11.38
CA ARG A 462 19.90 -7.07 10.95
C ARG A 462 21.16 -7.32 11.81
N GLU A 463 21.00 -7.46 13.12
CA GLU A 463 22.11 -7.81 14.03
C GLU A 463 22.65 -9.21 13.77
N LYS A 464 21.80 -10.16 13.41
CA LYS A 464 22.22 -11.55 13.12
C LYS A 464 22.74 -11.74 11.70
N ALA A 465 22.45 -10.81 10.80
CA ALA A 465 22.94 -10.80 9.42
C ALA A 465 24.34 -10.14 9.31
N LYS A 466 24.77 -9.34 10.31
CA LYS A 466 26.13 -8.82 10.46
C LYS A 466 27.06 -9.91 11.02
#